data_ae4592e7cfa2456351988303ca6760b5
#
_entry.id   ae4592e7cfa2456351988303ca6760b5
#
_cell.length_a   1.000
_cell.length_b   1.000
_cell.length_c   1.000
_cell.angle_alpha   90.00
_cell.angle_beta   90.00
_cell.angle_gamma   90.00
#
_symmetry.space_group_name_H-M   'P 1'
#
loop_
_entity.id
_entity.type
_entity.pdbx_description
1 polymer ?
#
loop_
_entity_poly.entity_id
_entity_poly.type
_entity_poly.pdbx_seq_one_letter_code
_entity_poly.pdbx_strand_id
1 'polypeptide(L)'
;YTKELSTYNCNQLLCLFHSNNTYKSNTESNLILSVAQESEDDKIRCDEMEQYSILEETVKQNIDYDVLLQSYPNEVQLVQGIYELIVETVAYTGKKLVIASNELPTEFVKNRFMKLNFMHIQYVISSMKKNTTEIKNIKKYLLAALYNAPATMQGYYQAAVNHDMQDW
;
A
#
# COMPACT_ATOMS: atom_id res chain seq x y z
N TYR A 1 -24.59 4.44 9.77
CA TYR A 1 -24.56 3.51 8.62
C TYR A 1 -23.19 2.80 8.54
N THR A 2 -22.81 2.07 9.60
CA THR A 2 -21.54 1.32 9.64
C THR A 2 -21.71 0.00 10.40
N LYS A 3 -22.74 -0.79 10.10
CA LYS A 3 -23.01 -2.02 10.83
C LYS A 3 -23.40 -3.26 9.99
N GLU A 4 -23.14 -3.28 8.69
CA GLU A 4 -23.57 -4.42 7.86
C GLU A 4 -22.44 -5.19 7.15
N LEU A 5 -21.16 -4.86 7.36
CA LEU A 5 -20.06 -5.59 6.73
C LEU A 5 -19.50 -6.75 7.56
N SER A 6 -20.01 -6.98 8.76
CA SER A 6 -19.45 -8.00 9.67
C SER A 6 -20.10 -9.39 9.57
N THR A 7 -20.95 -9.66 8.60
CA THR A 7 -21.70 -10.94 8.51
C THR A 7 -21.49 -11.74 7.24
N TYR A 8 -20.59 -11.32 6.34
CA TYR A 8 -20.30 -12.14 5.16
C TYR A 8 -19.20 -13.16 5.48
N ASN A 9 -19.54 -14.43 5.37
CA ASN A 9 -18.59 -15.54 5.44
C ASN A 9 -17.62 -15.46 4.25
N CYS A 10 -16.37 -15.86 4.45
CA CYS A 10 -15.28 -15.84 3.45
C CYS A 10 -15.70 -16.49 2.10
N ASN A 11 -16.54 -17.52 2.14
CA ASN A 11 -17.10 -18.17 0.94
C ASN A 11 -18.06 -17.27 0.13
N GLN A 12 -18.74 -16.32 0.75
CA GLN A 12 -19.63 -15.39 0.06
C GLN A 12 -18.84 -14.31 -0.69
N LEU A 13 -17.70 -13.89 -0.13
CA LEU A 13 -16.78 -12.94 -0.81
C LEU A 13 -16.09 -13.60 -2.01
N LEU A 14 -15.64 -14.85 -1.90
CA LEU A 14 -15.08 -15.62 -3.01
C LEU A 14 -16.06 -15.79 -4.18
N CYS A 15 -17.36 -16.01 -3.91
CA CYS A 15 -18.38 -16.07 -4.94
C CYS A 15 -18.58 -14.75 -5.68
N LEU A 16 -18.45 -13.60 -5.02
CA LEU A 16 -18.59 -12.29 -5.64
C LEU A 16 -17.43 -11.97 -6.61
N PHE A 17 -16.21 -12.41 -6.29
CA PHE A 17 -15.05 -12.23 -7.17
C PHE A 17 -15.03 -13.18 -8.37
N HIS A 18 -15.64 -14.35 -8.28
CA HIS A 18 -15.76 -15.32 -9.39
C HIS A 18 -16.90 -15.02 -10.36
N SER A 19 -17.88 -14.18 -9.98
CA SER A 19 -19.04 -13.85 -10.83
C SER A 19 -18.76 -12.90 -11.98
N ASN A 20 -17.59 -12.26 -12.03
CA ASN A 20 -17.29 -11.29 -13.08
C ASN A 20 -16.56 -11.84 -14.31
N ASN A 21 -16.32 -13.15 -14.35
CA ASN A 21 -15.63 -13.74 -15.50
C ASN A 21 -16.14 -15.13 -15.86
N THR A 22 -17.39 -15.25 -16.38
CA THR A 22 -17.73 -16.48 -17.11
C THR A 22 -18.83 -16.27 -18.15
N TYR A 23 -18.47 -16.59 -19.35
CA TYR A 23 -19.33 -16.85 -20.50
C TYR A 23 -20.32 -17.97 -20.19
N LYS A 24 -21.55 -17.82 -20.73
CA LYS A 24 -22.68 -18.75 -20.65
C LYS A 24 -22.35 -20.18 -21.07
N SER A 25 -22.80 -21.14 -20.29
CA SER A 25 -23.32 -22.40 -20.82
C SER A 25 -24.38 -22.96 -19.87
N ASN A 26 -25.58 -23.18 -20.41
CA ASN A 26 -26.71 -23.86 -19.77
C ASN A 26 -26.40 -25.33 -19.56
N THR A 27 -26.69 -25.86 -18.37
CA THR A 27 -27.37 -27.17 -18.22
C THR A 27 -27.85 -27.31 -16.78
N GLU A 28 -29.11 -27.67 -16.65
CA GLU A 28 -29.84 -27.98 -15.41
C GLU A 28 -29.27 -29.20 -14.67
N SER A 29 -29.48 -29.16 -13.39
CA SER A 29 -29.87 -30.23 -12.45
C SER A 29 -28.85 -30.63 -11.38
N ASN A 30 -29.47 -30.68 -10.21
CA ASN A 30 -29.16 -31.38 -8.96
C ASN A 30 -28.51 -30.55 -7.84
N LEU A 31 -29.42 -30.04 -7.00
CA LEU A 31 -29.19 -29.72 -5.59
C LEU A 31 -28.72 -30.99 -4.84
N ILE A 32 -27.41 -31.10 -4.66
CA ILE A 32 -26.86 -31.92 -3.59
C ILE A 32 -26.29 -30.94 -2.57
N LEU A 33 -26.95 -30.81 -1.45
CA LEU A 33 -26.43 -30.16 -0.25
C LEU A 33 -25.28 -31.03 0.28
N SER A 34 -24.09 -30.89 -0.27
CA SER A 34 -22.88 -31.36 0.38
C SER A 34 -22.38 -30.21 1.26
N VAL A 35 -22.51 -30.42 2.57
CA VAL A 35 -21.75 -29.64 3.56
C VAL A 35 -20.28 -29.87 3.21
N ALA A 36 -19.69 -28.94 2.46
CA ALA A 36 -18.26 -28.95 2.21
C ALA A 36 -17.57 -28.68 3.55
N GLN A 37 -16.90 -29.68 4.09
CA GLN A 37 -15.92 -29.49 5.14
C GLN A 37 -14.86 -28.55 4.56
N GLU A 38 -14.81 -27.31 5.09
CA GLU A 38 -13.73 -26.38 4.78
C GLU A 38 -12.41 -27.06 5.16
N SER A 39 -11.50 -27.22 4.20
CA SER A 39 -10.17 -27.75 4.49
C SER A 39 -9.41 -26.73 5.32
N GLU A 40 -8.51 -27.18 6.20
CA GLU A 40 -7.64 -26.27 6.99
C GLU A 40 -6.88 -25.31 6.09
N ASP A 41 -6.50 -25.72 4.88
CA ASP A 41 -5.83 -24.90 3.87
C ASP A 41 -6.72 -23.74 3.36
N ASP A 42 -8.04 -23.96 3.18
CA ASP A 42 -8.95 -22.91 2.75
C ASP A 42 -9.16 -21.85 3.85
N LYS A 43 -9.19 -22.29 5.10
CA LYS A 43 -9.29 -21.41 6.25
C LYS A 43 -8.04 -20.54 6.42
N ILE A 44 -6.85 -21.12 6.30
CA ILE A 44 -5.57 -20.39 6.36
C ILE A 44 -5.50 -19.32 5.25
N ARG A 45 -5.91 -19.67 4.02
CA ARG A 45 -5.94 -18.71 2.89
C ARG A 45 -6.92 -17.56 3.12
N CYS A 46 -8.07 -17.82 3.74
CA CYS A 46 -9.03 -16.77 4.10
C CYS A 46 -8.45 -15.82 5.15
N ASP A 47 -7.79 -16.36 6.17
CA ASP A 47 -7.17 -15.55 7.23
C ASP A 47 -6.03 -14.67 6.68
N GLU A 48 -5.22 -15.17 5.75
CA GLU A 48 -4.16 -14.41 5.09
C GLU A 48 -4.72 -13.28 4.21
N MET A 49 -5.79 -13.54 3.45
CA MET A 49 -6.45 -12.52 2.62
C MET A 49 -7.10 -11.43 3.47
N GLU A 50 -7.72 -11.79 4.58
CA GLU A 50 -8.29 -10.82 5.51
C GLU A 50 -7.22 -9.93 6.14
N GLN A 51 -6.10 -10.52 6.59
CA GLN A 51 -4.95 -9.77 7.11
C GLN A 51 -4.36 -8.81 6.07
N TYR A 52 -4.25 -9.23 4.82
CA TYR A 52 -3.77 -8.38 3.74
C TYR A 52 -4.73 -7.21 3.46
N SER A 53 -6.03 -7.46 3.43
CA SER A 53 -7.05 -6.41 3.25
C SER A 53 -7.03 -5.37 4.40
N ILE A 54 -6.86 -5.82 5.64
CA ILE A 54 -6.72 -4.93 6.81
C ILE A 54 -5.44 -4.08 6.67
N LEU A 55 -4.35 -4.68 6.21
CA LEU A 55 -3.10 -3.97 5.99
C LEU A 55 -3.25 -2.88 4.92
N GLU A 56 -3.86 -3.20 3.79
CA GLU A 56 -4.12 -2.24 2.71
C GLU A 56 -4.94 -1.05 3.20
N GLU A 57 -6.01 -1.30 3.94
CA GLU A 57 -6.87 -0.26 4.48
C GLU A 57 -6.13 0.59 5.52
N THR A 58 -5.33 -0.04 6.39
CA THR A 58 -4.50 0.67 7.37
C THR A 58 -3.50 1.61 6.67
N VAL A 59 -2.84 1.15 5.61
CA VAL A 59 -1.90 1.98 4.84
C VAL A 59 -2.63 3.15 4.18
N LYS A 60 -3.81 2.92 3.55
CA LYS A 60 -4.62 4.00 2.95
C LYS A 60 -4.98 5.08 3.97
N GLN A 61 -5.41 4.67 5.15
CA GLN A 61 -5.75 5.59 6.23
C GLN A 61 -4.54 6.37 6.72
N ASN A 62 -3.40 5.72 6.93
CA ASN A 62 -2.20 6.38 7.42
C ASN A 62 -1.68 7.47 6.49
N ILE A 63 -1.77 7.26 5.18
CA ILE A 63 -1.27 8.23 4.18
C ILE A 63 -2.35 9.19 3.66
N ASP A 64 -3.60 9.09 4.14
CA ASP A 64 -4.76 9.84 3.62
C ASP A 64 -4.89 9.69 2.08
N TYR A 65 -4.93 8.42 1.62
CA TYR A 65 -4.81 8.05 0.19
C TYR A 65 -5.78 8.82 -0.72
N ASP A 66 -7.04 8.94 -0.33
CA ASP A 66 -8.06 9.65 -1.11
C ASP A 66 -7.75 11.15 -1.22
N VAL A 67 -7.22 11.74 -0.16
CA VAL A 67 -6.78 13.15 -0.16
C VAL A 67 -5.56 13.34 -1.05
N LEU A 68 -4.63 12.37 -1.08
CA LEU A 68 -3.50 12.39 -2.00
C LEU A 68 -3.96 12.37 -3.46
N LEU A 69 -4.90 11.48 -3.83
CA LEU A 69 -5.45 11.43 -5.20
C LEU A 69 -6.11 12.75 -5.60
N GLN A 70 -6.84 13.38 -4.69
CA GLN A 70 -7.46 14.70 -4.95
C GLN A 70 -6.42 15.82 -5.06
N SER A 71 -5.33 15.75 -4.28
CA SER A 71 -4.27 16.77 -4.26
C SER A 71 -3.34 16.66 -5.48
N TYR A 72 -3.25 15.48 -6.08
CA TYR A 72 -2.34 15.19 -7.19
C TYR A 72 -3.06 14.58 -8.40
N PRO A 73 -4.04 15.27 -9.01
CA PRO A 73 -4.85 14.72 -10.10
C PRO A 73 -4.06 14.37 -11.37
N ASN A 74 -2.91 15.00 -11.58
CA ASN A 74 -2.04 14.72 -12.73
C ASN A 74 -1.00 13.62 -12.44
N GLU A 75 -0.83 13.20 -11.19
CA GLU A 75 0.14 12.21 -10.74
C GLU A 75 -0.52 10.99 -10.09
N VAL A 76 -1.75 10.67 -10.47
CA VAL A 76 -2.52 9.53 -9.92
C VAL A 76 -1.71 8.23 -9.97
N GLN A 77 -1.06 7.94 -11.08
CA GLN A 77 -0.24 6.73 -11.24
C GLN A 77 0.97 6.71 -10.29
N LEU A 78 1.58 7.87 -10.02
CA LEU A 78 2.68 7.97 -9.06
C LEU A 78 2.20 7.74 -7.64
N VAL A 79 1.08 8.35 -7.25
CA VAL A 79 0.45 8.15 -5.92
C VAL A 79 0.08 6.69 -5.72
N GLN A 80 -0.53 6.06 -6.72
CA GLN A 80 -0.86 4.65 -6.69
C GLN A 80 0.40 3.77 -6.56
N GLY A 81 1.44 4.02 -7.35
CA GLY A 81 2.70 3.27 -7.27
C GLY A 81 3.41 3.42 -5.91
N ILE A 82 3.33 4.60 -5.28
CA ILE A 82 3.83 4.82 -3.92
C ILE A 82 3.02 4.00 -2.91
N TYR A 83 1.69 4.02 -2.99
CA TYR A 83 0.83 3.22 -2.14
C TYR A 83 1.14 1.72 -2.25
N GLU A 84 1.17 1.19 -3.48
CA GLU A 84 1.49 -0.23 -3.73
C GLU A 84 2.88 -0.61 -3.18
N LEU A 85 3.88 0.26 -3.33
CA LEU A 85 5.22 0.04 -2.80
C LEU A 85 5.24 0.00 -1.26
N ILE A 86 4.43 0.82 -0.59
CA ILE A 86 4.30 0.81 0.86
C ILE A 86 3.66 -0.51 1.30
N VAL A 87 2.54 -0.92 0.70
CA VAL A 87 1.85 -2.18 1.01
C VAL A 87 2.78 -3.37 0.79
N GLU A 88 3.46 -3.45 -0.37
CA GLU A 88 4.43 -4.51 -0.69
C GLU A 88 5.54 -4.60 0.38
N THR A 89 6.07 -3.44 0.80
CA THR A 89 7.14 -3.39 1.80
C THR A 89 6.67 -3.86 3.17
N VAL A 90 5.47 -3.48 3.59
CA VAL A 90 4.92 -3.87 4.90
C VAL A 90 4.43 -5.32 4.89
N ALA A 91 3.90 -5.81 3.78
CA ALA A 91 3.50 -7.22 3.62
C ALA A 91 4.70 -8.18 3.51
N TYR A 92 5.90 -7.70 3.20
CA TYR A 92 7.07 -8.54 2.97
C TYR A 92 7.41 -9.41 4.19
N THR A 93 7.60 -10.72 3.98
CA THR A 93 7.82 -11.72 5.05
C THR A 93 9.27 -12.18 5.21
N GLY A 94 10.18 -11.74 4.33
CA GLY A 94 11.61 -12.08 4.43
C GLY A 94 12.28 -11.44 5.65
N LYS A 95 13.42 -11.97 6.06
CA LYS A 95 14.14 -11.51 7.27
C LYS A 95 14.82 -10.15 7.11
N LYS A 96 15.21 -9.79 5.88
CA LYS A 96 15.96 -8.57 5.58
C LYS A 96 15.43 -7.90 4.32
N LEU A 97 15.48 -6.59 4.29
CA LEU A 97 15.21 -5.74 3.13
C LEU A 97 16.43 -4.90 2.79
N VAL A 98 16.72 -4.72 1.49
CA VAL A 98 17.83 -3.89 1.01
C VAL A 98 17.30 -2.51 0.63
N ILE A 99 17.70 -1.48 1.37
CA ILE A 99 17.34 -0.08 1.10
C ILE A 99 18.63 0.74 0.96
N ALA A 100 18.78 1.44 -0.16
CA ALA A 100 19.98 2.26 -0.46
C ALA A 100 21.29 1.50 -0.24
N SER A 101 21.34 0.23 -0.71
CA SER A 101 22.49 -0.69 -0.57
C SER A 101 22.77 -1.20 0.85
N ASN A 102 21.94 -0.87 1.84
CA ASN A 102 22.06 -1.39 3.20
C ASN A 102 21.04 -2.50 3.44
N GLU A 103 21.50 -3.61 4.01
CA GLU A 103 20.62 -4.67 4.50
C GLU A 103 20.06 -4.28 5.89
N LEU A 104 18.74 -4.20 5.97
CA LEU A 104 18.04 -3.82 7.19
C LEU A 104 17.12 -4.94 7.66
N PRO A 105 16.92 -5.14 8.97
CA PRO A 105 15.90 -6.04 9.49
C PRO A 105 14.51 -5.62 8.99
N THR A 106 13.73 -6.57 8.48
CA THR A 106 12.42 -6.29 7.90
C THR A 106 11.47 -5.60 8.89
N GLU A 107 11.43 -6.05 10.14
CA GLU A 107 10.58 -5.45 11.17
C GLU A 107 10.90 -3.98 11.42
N PHE A 108 12.18 -3.61 11.35
CA PHE A 108 12.58 -2.22 11.49
C PHE A 108 12.08 -1.35 10.33
N VAL A 109 12.16 -1.88 9.12
CA VAL A 109 11.65 -1.21 7.91
C VAL A 109 10.12 -1.08 7.96
N LYS A 110 9.40 -2.16 8.27
CA LYS A 110 7.94 -2.16 8.41
C LYS A 110 7.46 -1.11 9.41
N ASN A 111 8.04 -1.09 10.60
CA ASN A 111 7.70 -0.11 11.63
C ASN A 111 7.90 1.34 11.15
N ARG A 112 8.87 1.57 10.29
CA ARG A 112 9.14 2.90 9.74
C ARG A 112 8.14 3.27 8.64
N PHE A 113 7.79 2.31 7.78
CA PHE A 113 6.79 2.50 6.72
C PHE A 113 5.38 2.69 7.28
N MET A 114 5.01 2.02 8.37
CA MET A 114 3.73 2.21 9.05
C MET A 114 3.58 3.59 9.72
N LYS A 115 4.66 4.36 9.86
CA LYS A 115 4.64 5.76 10.34
C LYS A 115 4.55 6.79 9.22
N LEU A 116 4.54 6.37 7.97
CA LEU A 116 4.34 7.27 6.84
C LEU A 116 2.93 7.87 6.90
N ASN A 117 2.84 9.14 6.58
CA ASN A 117 1.59 9.90 6.53
C ASN A 117 1.55 10.79 5.29
N PHE A 118 0.44 11.50 5.09
CA PHE A 118 0.23 12.43 3.99
C PHE A 118 1.44 13.36 3.73
N MET A 119 1.96 14.00 4.76
CA MET A 119 3.07 14.96 4.64
C MET A 119 4.37 14.32 4.13
N HIS A 120 4.64 13.09 4.55
CA HIS A 120 5.81 12.34 4.07
C HIS A 120 5.68 12.02 2.57
N ILE A 121 4.50 11.61 2.12
CA ILE A 121 4.25 11.32 0.70
C ILE A 121 4.34 12.59 -0.14
N GLN A 122 3.71 13.68 0.32
CA GLN A 122 3.82 14.99 -0.32
C GLN A 122 5.29 15.45 -0.46
N TYR A 123 6.07 15.29 0.60
CA TYR A 123 7.51 15.59 0.58
C TYR A 123 8.25 14.76 -0.48
N VAL A 124 8.01 13.45 -0.55
CA VAL A 124 8.65 12.56 -1.54
C VAL A 124 8.28 12.96 -2.97
N ILE A 125 7.00 13.21 -3.25
CA ILE A 125 6.52 13.67 -4.56
C ILE A 125 7.18 15.01 -4.94
N SER A 126 7.21 15.97 -4.01
CA SER A 126 7.83 17.29 -4.23
C SER A 126 9.33 17.19 -4.48
N SER A 127 10.02 16.35 -3.73
CA SER A 127 11.46 16.10 -3.91
C SER A 127 11.76 15.43 -5.25
N MET A 128 10.90 14.49 -5.68
CA MET A 128 11.06 13.85 -6.99
C MET A 128 10.86 14.83 -8.14
N LYS A 129 9.88 15.75 -8.06
CA LYS A 129 9.65 16.79 -9.08
C LYS A 129 10.81 17.79 -9.19
N LYS A 130 11.48 18.08 -8.09
CA LYS A 130 12.65 18.97 -8.06
C LYS A 130 13.95 18.28 -8.49
N ASN A 131 13.93 16.95 -8.57
CA ASN A 131 15.12 16.20 -8.97
C ASN A 131 15.36 16.35 -10.47
N THR A 132 16.50 16.93 -10.84
CA THR A 132 16.94 17.08 -12.23
C THR A 132 17.83 15.93 -12.71
N THR A 133 18.19 15.01 -11.81
CA THR A 133 19.06 13.87 -12.14
C THR A 133 18.23 12.72 -12.70
N GLU A 134 18.74 12.05 -13.73
CA GLU A 134 18.11 10.85 -14.29
C GLU A 134 18.01 9.74 -13.25
N ILE A 135 16.79 9.26 -13.01
CA ILE A 135 16.52 8.17 -12.08
C ILE A 135 16.50 6.85 -12.85
N LYS A 136 17.59 6.08 -12.77
CA LYS A 136 17.74 4.79 -13.46
C LYS A 136 16.79 3.70 -12.91
N ASN A 137 16.44 3.75 -11.63
CA ASN A 137 15.54 2.78 -11.00
C ASN A 137 14.60 3.51 -10.03
N ILE A 138 13.40 3.79 -10.52
CA ILE A 138 12.38 4.54 -9.78
C ILE A 138 11.93 3.82 -8.51
N LYS A 139 11.78 2.48 -8.55
CA LYS A 139 11.35 1.69 -7.39
C LYS A 139 12.38 1.78 -6.25
N LYS A 140 13.67 1.62 -6.56
CA LYS A 140 14.75 1.76 -5.57
C LYS A 140 14.85 3.19 -5.02
N TYR A 141 14.67 4.18 -5.87
CA TYR A 141 14.65 5.59 -5.46
C TYR A 141 13.51 5.87 -4.49
N LEU A 142 12.28 5.50 -4.86
CA LEU A 142 11.10 5.71 -4.02
C LEU A 142 11.20 4.95 -2.69
N LEU A 143 11.68 3.71 -2.70
CA LEU A 143 11.89 2.93 -1.48
C LEU A 143 12.86 3.63 -0.52
N ALA A 144 13.96 4.16 -1.02
CA ALA A 144 14.93 4.92 -0.23
C ALA A 144 14.37 6.26 0.25
N ALA A 145 13.65 6.99 -0.61
CA ALA A 145 13.05 8.27 -0.28
C ALA A 145 11.98 8.13 0.81
N LEU A 146 11.07 7.15 0.68
CA LEU A 146 10.03 6.84 1.67
C LEU A 146 10.65 6.41 3.01
N TYR A 147 11.66 5.54 2.98
CA TYR A 147 12.37 5.12 4.19
C TYR A 147 12.99 6.29 4.94
N ASN A 148 13.55 7.27 4.24
CA ASN A 148 14.22 8.42 4.84
C ASN A 148 13.25 9.58 5.17
N ALA A 149 12.09 9.66 4.54
CA ALA A 149 11.16 10.78 4.68
C ALA A 149 10.87 11.19 6.14
N PRO A 150 10.57 10.27 7.08
CA PRO A 150 10.31 10.65 8.48
C PRO A 150 11.51 11.32 9.19
N ALA A 151 12.73 11.08 8.71
CA ALA A 151 13.93 11.67 9.32
C ALA A 151 14.41 12.95 8.63
N THR A 152 14.11 13.12 7.34
CA THR A 152 14.71 14.18 6.51
C THR A 152 13.76 15.31 6.16
N MET A 153 12.45 15.07 6.20
CA MET A 153 11.42 16.03 5.79
C MET A 153 11.54 17.37 6.54
N GLN A 154 11.67 17.33 7.86
CA GLN A 154 11.74 18.56 8.66
C GLN A 154 12.98 19.40 8.33
N GLY A 155 14.15 18.75 8.21
CA GLY A 155 15.38 19.41 7.83
C GLY A 155 15.33 20.03 6.44
N TYR A 156 14.67 19.35 5.50
CA TYR A 156 14.45 19.86 4.15
C TYR A 156 13.63 21.15 4.13
N TYR A 157 12.51 21.18 4.81
CA TYR A 157 11.67 22.40 4.86
C TYR A 157 12.35 23.53 5.60
N GLN A 158 13.10 23.25 6.66
CA GLN A 158 13.91 24.27 7.36
C GLN A 158 14.98 24.87 6.44
N ALA A 159 15.66 24.05 5.65
CA ALA A 159 16.65 24.53 4.69
C ALA A 159 16.01 25.37 3.57
N ALA A 160 14.82 24.97 3.09
CA ALA A 160 14.08 25.74 2.09
C ALA A 160 13.69 27.13 2.62
N VAL A 161 13.14 27.21 3.83
CA VAL A 161 12.79 28.50 4.47
C VAL A 161 14.03 29.39 4.65
N ASN A 162 15.13 28.83 5.10
CA ASN A 162 16.39 29.61 5.28
C ASN A 162 16.93 30.14 3.96
N HIS A 163 16.80 29.39 2.85
CA HIS A 163 17.19 29.84 1.52
C HIS A 163 16.32 31.03 1.07
N ASP A 164 15.00 30.89 1.18
CA ASP A 164 14.06 31.92 0.75
C ASP A 164 14.20 33.22 1.56
N MET A 165 14.65 33.14 2.82
CA MET A 165 14.91 34.31 3.67
C MET A 165 16.23 35.04 3.35
N GLN A 166 17.16 34.40 2.62
CA GLN A 166 18.45 35.04 2.25
C GLN A 166 18.35 35.86 0.96
N ASP A 167 17.29 35.68 0.19
CA ASP A 167 17.06 36.38 -1.08
C ASP A 167 16.30 37.73 -0.88
N TRP A 168 16.11 38.15 0.37
CA TRP A 168 15.54 39.48 0.78
C TRP A 168 16.59 40.36 1.42
#